data_28fe1b15a9640fabda7ec60a67e41e3e
#
_entry.id   28fe1b15a9640fabda7ec60a67e41e3e
#
_cell.length_a   1.000
_cell.length_b   1.000
_cell.length_c   1.000
_cell.angle_alpha   90.00
_cell.angle_beta   90.00
_cell.angle_gamma   90.00
#
_symmetry.space_group_name_H-M   'P 1'
#
loop_
_entity.id
_entity.type
_entity.pdbx_description
1 polymer ?
#
loop_
_entity_poly.entity_id
_entity_poly.type
_entity_poly.pdbx_seq_one_letter_code
_entity_poly.pdbx_strand_id
1 'polypeptide(L)'
;MNLSGKYYNSISYGVDPQTGRIDYDQVEDLVRRYHPKLLVAGASAYPRAIDFKIFADIAHRSGALLMVDMAHIAGLVAGGQHMNPVPYADVVTTTTHKTLRGPRGGMILSRDEQFAKKLNSAVFPGTQGGPLMHV
;
A
#
# COMPACT_ATOMS: atom_id res chain seq x y z
N MET A 1 6.83 2.28 -18.46
CA MET A 1 7.62 1.58 -17.40
C MET A 1 8.02 2.61 -16.36
N ASN A 2 7.63 2.44 -15.12
CA ASN A 2 7.95 3.36 -14.03
C ASN A 2 9.36 3.08 -13.45
N LEU A 3 9.86 4.02 -12.62
CA LEU A 3 11.20 3.94 -12.04
C LEU A 3 11.34 2.74 -11.10
N SER A 4 10.30 2.40 -10.36
CA SER A 4 10.29 1.27 -9.44
C SER A 4 10.60 -0.06 -10.14
N GLY A 5 10.05 -0.29 -11.33
CA GLY A 5 10.33 -1.49 -12.11
C GLY A 5 11.76 -1.60 -12.65
N LYS A 6 12.55 -0.50 -12.55
CA LYS A 6 13.97 -0.52 -12.89
C LYS A 6 14.86 -0.83 -11.68
N TYR A 7 14.44 -0.39 -10.49
CA TYR A 7 15.25 -0.55 -9.27
C TYR A 7 14.92 -1.82 -8.49
N TYR A 8 13.70 -2.34 -8.63
CA TYR A 8 13.25 -3.48 -7.85
C TYR A 8 12.90 -4.67 -8.74
N ASN A 9 13.15 -5.86 -8.25
CA ASN A 9 12.65 -7.09 -8.84
C ASN A 9 11.18 -7.27 -8.43
N SER A 10 10.28 -6.79 -9.27
CA SER A 10 8.84 -6.77 -9.00
C SER A 10 8.18 -8.04 -9.55
N ILE A 11 7.41 -8.72 -8.70
CA ILE A 11 6.62 -9.89 -9.05
C ILE A 11 5.16 -9.54 -8.82
N SER A 12 4.32 -9.77 -9.83
CA SER A 12 2.91 -9.41 -9.78
C SER A 12 2.06 -10.62 -9.41
N TYR A 13 1.07 -10.40 -8.56
CA TYR A 13 -0.07 -11.29 -8.37
C TYR A 13 -1.28 -10.73 -9.13
N GLY A 14 -2.29 -11.54 -9.31
CA GLY A 14 -3.46 -11.19 -10.08
C GLY A 14 -4.78 -11.41 -9.36
N VAL A 15 -5.82 -11.51 -10.17
CA VAL A 15 -7.16 -11.88 -9.74
C VAL A 15 -7.53 -13.23 -10.38
N ASP A 16 -8.35 -13.98 -9.71
CA ASP A 16 -8.96 -15.17 -10.28
C ASP A 16 -9.82 -14.76 -11.48
N PRO A 17 -9.59 -15.35 -12.67
CA PRO A 17 -10.26 -14.94 -13.91
C PRO A 17 -11.76 -15.24 -13.94
N GLN A 18 -12.25 -16.17 -13.11
CA GLN A 18 -13.66 -16.53 -13.06
C GLN A 18 -14.44 -15.63 -12.14
N THR A 19 -13.84 -15.24 -11.00
CA THR A 19 -14.51 -14.47 -9.97
C THR A 19 -14.16 -12.96 -10.00
N GLY A 20 -13.04 -12.61 -10.65
CA GLY A 20 -12.47 -11.25 -10.63
C GLY A 20 -12.01 -10.82 -9.24
N ARG A 21 -11.80 -11.75 -8.31
CA ARG A 21 -11.32 -11.47 -6.95
C ARG A 21 -9.81 -11.70 -6.86
N ILE A 22 -9.16 -10.96 -5.96
CA ILE A 22 -7.76 -11.20 -5.62
C ILE A 22 -7.61 -12.66 -5.19
N ASP A 23 -6.67 -13.36 -5.82
CA ASP A 23 -6.31 -14.73 -5.50
C ASP A 23 -5.27 -14.72 -4.36
N TYR A 24 -5.74 -14.83 -3.13
CA TYR A 24 -4.87 -14.81 -1.95
C TYR A 24 -3.98 -16.05 -1.83
N ASP A 25 -4.41 -17.20 -2.37
CA ASP A 25 -3.58 -18.41 -2.41
C ASP A 25 -2.41 -18.20 -3.36
N GLN A 26 -2.63 -17.59 -4.51
CA GLN A 26 -1.56 -17.17 -5.42
C GLN A 26 -0.59 -16.19 -4.74
N VAL A 27 -1.11 -15.21 -3.98
CA VAL A 27 -0.26 -14.27 -3.22
C VAL A 27 0.63 -15.03 -2.25
N GLU A 28 0.07 -15.95 -1.47
CA GLU A 28 0.83 -16.74 -0.51
C GLU A 28 1.91 -17.61 -1.17
N ASP A 29 1.57 -18.29 -2.27
CA ASP A 29 2.52 -19.10 -3.03
C ASP A 29 3.68 -18.28 -3.61
N LEU A 30 3.38 -17.09 -4.15
CA LEU A 30 4.41 -16.19 -4.65
C LEU A 30 5.32 -15.68 -3.52
N VAL A 31 4.75 -15.32 -2.38
CA VAL A 31 5.51 -14.89 -1.21
C VAL A 31 6.41 -16.01 -0.69
N ARG A 32 5.92 -17.24 -0.61
CA ARG A 32 6.75 -18.42 -0.24
C ARG A 32 7.86 -18.70 -1.23
N ARG A 33 7.59 -18.53 -2.52
CA ARG A 33 8.56 -18.84 -3.59
C ARG A 33 9.67 -17.80 -3.70
N TYR A 34 9.32 -16.53 -3.58
CA TYR A 34 10.25 -15.43 -3.91
C TYR A 34 10.79 -14.68 -2.69
N HIS A 35 10.24 -14.93 -1.51
CA HIS A 35 10.66 -14.29 -0.25
C HIS A 35 10.83 -12.77 -0.38
N PRO A 36 9.79 -12.02 -0.79
CA PRO A 36 9.90 -10.59 -0.98
C PRO A 36 10.18 -9.91 0.36
N LYS A 37 10.87 -8.77 0.34
CA LYS A 37 11.04 -7.90 1.51
C LYS A 37 9.81 -7.03 1.77
N LEU A 38 9.03 -6.77 0.71
CA LEU A 38 7.86 -5.92 0.74
C LEU A 38 6.74 -6.55 -0.09
N LEU A 39 5.59 -6.73 0.53
CA LEU A 39 4.34 -7.05 -0.13
C LEU A 39 3.53 -5.76 -0.29
N VAL A 40 3.08 -5.46 -1.51
CA VAL A 40 2.30 -4.25 -1.80
C VAL A 40 0.88 -4.65 -2.11
N ALA A 41 -0.08 -4.07 -1.41
CA ALA A 41 -1.51 -4.24 -1.65
C ALA A 41 -2.18 -2.89 -1.96
N GLY A 42 -3.36 -2.94 -2.54
CA GLY A 42 -4.10 -1.78 -2.99
C GLY A 42 -4.34 -1.83 -4.51
N ALA A 43 -5.29 -1.04 -4.98
CA ALA A 43 -5.64 -1.05 -6.39
C ALA A 43 -6.28 0.28 -6.82
N SER A 44 -6.17 0.58 -8.11
CA SER A 44 -6.76 1.79 -8.70
C SER A 44 -8.20 1.57 -9.19
N ALA A 45 -8.54 0.37 -9.64
CA ALA A 45 -9.81 0.08 -10.29
C ALA A 45 -10.34 -1.32 -9.91
N TYR A 46 -10.26 -1.66 -8.66
CA TYR A 46 -10.74 -2.94 -8.14
C TYR A 46 -12.06 -2.73 -7.36
N PRO A 47 -13.21 -3.18 -7.88
CA PRO A 47 -14.52 -2.86 -7.32
C PRO A 47 -14.98 -3.85 -6.24
N ARG A 48 -14.07 -4.56 -5.61
CA ARG A 48 -14.33 -5.52 -4.55
C ARG A 48 -13.64 -5.10 -3.26
N ALA A 49 -14.15 -5.60 -2.14
CA ALA A 49 -13.46 -5.44 -0.87
C ALA A 49 -12.08 -6.14 -0.89
N ILE A 50 -11.08 -5.48 -0.32
CA ILE A 50 -9.75 -6.05 -0.12
C ILE A 50 -9.61 -6.41 1.34
N ASP A 51 -9.23 -7.64 1.63
CA ASP A 51 -8.95 -8.10 2.99
C ASP A 51 -7.48 -7.85 3.33
N PHE A 52 -7.22 -6.74 4.01
CA PHE A 52 -5.86 -6.36 4.41
C PHE A 52 -5.32 -7.23 5.54
N LYS A 53 -6.19 -7.91 6.30
CA LYS A 53 -5.75 -8.83 7.34
C LYS A 53 -5.09 -10.06 6.72
N ILE A 54 -5.68 -10.64 5.67
CA ILE A 54 -5.08 -11.77 4.95
C ILE A 54 -3.71 -11.37 4.38
N PHE A 55 -3.60 -10.20 3.75
CA PHE A 55 -2.32 -9.70 3.27
C PHE A 55 -1.28 -9.56 4.37
N ALA A 56 -1.67 -9.04 5.53
CA ALA A 56 -0.78 -8.90 6.69
C ALA A 56 -0.31 -10.27 7.21
N ASP A 57 -1.24 -11.22 7.34
CA ASP A 57 -0.92 -12.57 7.79
C ASP A 57 0.07 -13.26 6.84
N ILE A 58 -0.08 -13.10 5.52
CA ILE A 58 0.84 -13.64 4.51
C ILE A 58 2.21 -12.95 4.62
N ALA A 59 2.25 -11.61 4.62
CA ALA A 59 3.48 -10.85 4.67
C ALA A 59 4.30 -11.16 5.94
N HIS A 60 3.67 -11.01 7.11
CA HIS A 60 4.35 -11.12 8.39
C HIS A 60 4.83 -12.54 8.69
N ARG A 61 4.09 -13.58 8.28
CA ARG A 61 4.55 -14.98 8.39
C ARG A 61 5.83 -15.25 7.59
N SER A 62 6.08 -14.53 6.53
CA SER A 62 7.28 -14.66 5.70
C SER A 62 8.39 -13.69 6.08
N GLY A 63 8.18 -12.80 7.06
CA GLY A 63 9.11 -11.75 7.45
C GLY A 63 9.13 -10.55 6.49
N ALA A 64 8.16 -10.45 5.57
CA ALA A 64 7.99 -9.29 4.70
C ALA A 64 7.22 -8.17 5.40
N LEU A 65 7.48 -6.93 5.00
CA LEU A 65 6.64 -5.78 5.36
C LEU A 65 5.42 -5.73 4.45
N LEU A 66 4.29 -5.29 4.98
CA LEU A 66 3.09 -4.98 4.20
C LEU A 66 2.98 -3.47 3.98
N MET A 67 2.96 -3.04 2.74
CA MET A 67 2.59 -1.69 2.33
C MET A 67 1.23 -1.71 1.64
N VAL A 68 0.33 -0.83 2.05
CA VAL A 68 -0.98 -0.67 1.40
C VAL A 68 -1.09 0.72 0.80
N ASP A 69 -1.33 0.80 -0.51
CA ASP A 69 -1.74 2.06 -1.14
C ASP A 69 -3.27 2.11 -1.23
N MET A 70 -3.88 2.99 -0.44
CA MET A 70 -5.33 3.15 -0.40
C MET A 70 -5.83 4.39 -1.15
N ALA A 71 -5.01 5.00 -1.98
CA ALA A 71 -5.32 6.30 -2.59
C ALA A 71 -6.69 6.37 -3.28
N HIS A 72 -7.10 5.30 -3.97
CA HIS A 72 -8.39 5.25 -4.67
C HIS A 72 -9.59 4.96 -3.75
N ILE A 73 -9.36 4.36 -2.60
CA ILE A 73 -10.42 3.95 -1.65
C ILE A 73 -10.34 4.69 -0.31
N ALA A 74 -9.43 5.65 -0.16
CA ALA A 74 -9.21 6.33 1.12
C ALA A 74 -10.47 7.03 1.66
N GLY A 75 -11.30 7.58 0.78
CA GLY A 75 -12.59 8.16 1.16
C GLY A 75 -13.59 7.11 1.67
N LEU A 76 -13.60 5.91 1.10
CA LEU A 76 -14.41 4.79 1.57
C LEU A 76 -13.92 4.30 2.93
N VAL A 77 -12.60 4.23 3.12
CA VAL A 77 -12.00 3.87 4.40
C VAL A 77 -12.36 4.89 5.49
N ALA A 78 -12.21 6.18 5.20
CA ALA A 78 -12.57 7.26 6.12
C ALA A 78 -14.06 7.28 6.45
N GLY A 79 -14.92 6.94 5.49
CA GLY A 79 -16.36 6.82 5.66
C GLY A 79 -16.83 5.48 6.24
N GLY A 80 -15.92 4.58 6.62
CA GLY A 80 -16.27 3.28 7.19
C GLY A 80 -16.91 2.28 6.22
N GLN A 81 -16.79 2.51 4.91
CA GLN A 81 -17.37 1.67 3.86
C GLN A 81 -16.39 0.63 3.29
N HIS A 82 -15.14 0.69 3.69
CA HIS A 82 -14.09 -0.27 3.34
C HIS A 82 -13.21 -0.54 4.56
N MET A 83 -12.64 -1.75 4.63
CA MET A 83 -11.70 -2.12 5.69
C MET A 83 -10.55 -1.09 5.78
N ASN A 84 -10.25 -0.63 6.98
CA ASN A 84 -9.11 0.24 7.24
C ASN A 84 -7.81 -0.57 7.24
N PRO A 85 -6.84 -0.28 6.37
CA PRO A 85 -5.56 -1.00 6.34
C PRO A 85 -4.61 -0.65 7.50
N VAL A 86 -4.75 0.52 8.13
CA VAL A 86 -3.81 1.03 9.12
C VAL A 86 -3.55 0.07 10.29
N PRO A 87 -4.54 -0.67 10.82
CA PRO A 87 -4.29 -1.65 11.88
C PRO A 87 -3.43 -2.85 11.47
N TYR A 88 -3.32 -3.14 10.17
CA TYR A 88 -2.72 -4.36 9.63
C TYR A 88 -1.39 -4.12 8.92
N ALA A 89 -1.28 -3.00 8.20
CA ALA A 89 -0.12 -2.69 7.40
C ALA A 89 0.98 -1.99 8.21
N ASP A 90 2.24 -2.23 7.83
CA ASP A 90 3.40 -1.52 8.38
C ASP A 90 3.47 -0.08 7.86
N VAL A 91 3.10 0.09 6.59
CA VAL A 91 3.02 1.39 5.92
C VAL A 91 1.75 1.47 5.10
N VAL A 92 1.05 2.61 5.21
CA VAL A 92 -0.08 2.93 4.35
C VAL A 92 0.22 4.22 3.62
N THR A 93 0.05 4.21 2.30
CA THR A 93 0.17 5.41 1.47
C THR A 93 -1.19 5.80 0.92
N THR A 94 -1.39 7.10 0.74
CA THR A 94 -2.57 7.63 0.06
C THR A 94 -2.25 8.98 -0.58
N THR A 95 -3.08 9.36 -1.53
CA THR A 95 -3.17 10.73 -2.01
C THR A 95 -4.27 11.46 -1.25
N THR A 96 -4.15 12.77 -1.13
CA THR A 96 -5.17 13.62 -0.50
C THR A 96 -6.22 14.13 -1.49
N HIS A 97 -5.97 14.07 -2.81
CA HIS A 97 -6.74 14.72 -3.86
C HIS A 97 -7.64 13.78 -4.68
N LYS A 98 -7.78 12.52 -4.30
CA LYS A 98 -8.71 11.56 -4.93
C LYS A 98 -10.00 11.46 -4.10
N THR A 99 -10.33 10.30 -3.59
CA THR A 99 -11.57 10.09 -2.82
C THR A 99 -11.60 10.84 -1.48
N LEU A 100 -10.47 11.31 -0.96
CA LEU A 100 -10.43 12.21 0.21
C LEU A 100 -10.84 13.64 -0.11
N ARG A 101 -10.90 14.03 -1.40
CA ARG A 101 -11.35 15.35 -1.87
C ARG A 101 -10.56 16.54 -1.30
N GLY A 102 -9.31 16.35 -0.95
CA GLY A 102 -8.41 17.39 -0.44
C GLY A 102 -7.54 18.03 -1.52
N PRO A 103 -6.65 18.95 -1.14
CA PRO A 103 -5.67 19.53 -2.04
C PRO A 103 -4.71 18.44 -2.54
N ARG A 104 -4.00 18.73 -3.63
CA ARG A 104 -3.02 17.80 -4.20
C ARG A 104 -1.87 17.56 -3.24
N GLY A 105 -1.65 16.31 -2.92
CA GLY A 105 -0.58 15.88 -2.04
C GLY A 105 -0.60 14.37 -1.82
N GLY A 106 0.39 13.89 -1.07
CA GLY A 106 0.49 12.52 -0.58
C GLY A 106 0.60 12.49 0.92
N MET A 107 0.22 11.35 1.50
CA MET A 107 0.32 11.10 2.93
C MET A 107 0.80 9.68 3.16
N ILE A 108 1.69 9.51 4.13
CA ILE A 108 2.18 8.21 4.59
C ILE A 108 1.80 8.04 6.04
N LEU A 109 1.23 6.89 6.38
CA LEU A 109 0.80 6.53 7.72
C LEU A 109 1.55 5.29 8.18
N SER A 110 1.97 5.27 9.44
CA SER A 110 2.50 4.10 10.14
C SER A 110 2.12 4.16 11.60
N ARG A 111 1.92 3.01 12.23
CA ARG A 111 1.67 2.90 13.67
C ARG A 111 2.96 2.81 14.49
N ASP A 112 4.07 2.45 13.86
CA ASP A 112 5.39 2.38 14.48
C ASP A 112 6.06 3.77 14.41
N GLU A 113 6.27 4.39 15.56
CA GLU A 113 6.87 5.72 15.65
C GLU A 113 8.32 5.77 15.15
N GLN A 114 9.09 4.71 15.37
CA GLN A 114 10.49 4.67 14.91
C GLN A 114 10.54 4.52 13.40
N PHE A 115 9.64 3.71 12.85
CA PHE A 115 9.51 3.55 11.42
C PHE A 115 8.98 4.83 10.77
N ALA A 116 7.99 5.46 11.36
CA ALA A 116 7.47 6.76 10.90
C ALA A 116 8.56 7.84 10.83
N LYS A 117 9.47 7.92 11.81
CA LYS A 117 10.63 8.83 11.77
C LYS A 117 11.55 8.54 10.59
N LYS A 118 11.82 7.28 10.30
CA LYS A 118 12.64 6.88 9.12
C LYS A 118 11.94 7.24 7.80
N LEU A 119 10.64 6.99 7.70
CA LEU A 119 9.84 7.35 6.53
C LEU A 119 9.84 8.86 6.31
N ASN A 120 9.63 9.65 7.38
CA ASN A 120 9.65 11.10 7.30
C ASN A 120 11.01 11.63 6.80
N SER A 121 12.11 11.11 7.34
CA SER A 121 13.47 11.47 6.90
C SER A 121 13.76 11.05 5.47
N ALA A 122 13.24 9.89 5.02
CA ALA A 122 13.38 9.43 3.66
C ALA A 122 12.62 10.30 2.66
N VAL A 123 11.44 10.81 3.06
CA VAL A 123 10.68 11.76 2.23
C VAL A 123 11.40 13.10 2.18
N PHE A 124 11.69 13.71 3.33
CA PHE A 124 12.37 14.98 3.42
C PHE A 124 13.44 14.95 4.53
N PRO A 125 14.70 15.27 4.20
CA PRO A 125 15.22 15.75 2.92
C PRO A 125 15.70 14.63 1.98
N GLY A 126 15.37 13.36 2.25
CA GLY A 126 15.96 12.21 1.53
C GLY A 126 15.67 12.17 0.04
N THR A 127 14.43 12.40 -0.37
CA THR A 127 14.00 12.29 -1.77
C THR A 127 13.28 13.53 -2.31
N GLN A 128 12.78 14.40 -1.46
CA GLN A 128 12.01 15.59 -1.83
C GLN A 128 12.59 16.85 -1.22
N GLY A 129 12.27 18.01 -1.82
CA GLY A 129 12.52 19.34 -1.29
C GLY A 129 11.37 19.86 -0.46
N GLY A 130 11.27 21.19 -0.33
CA GLY A 130 10.19 21.84 0.40
C GLY A 130 8.81 21.64 -0.22
N PRO A 131 7.74 21.97 0.51
CA PRO A 131 6.37 21.85 0.01
C PRO A 131 6.07 22.85 -1.11
N LEU A 132 4.96 22.64 -1.81
CA LEU A 132 4.42 23.61 -2.75
C LEU A 132 3.95 24.86 -1.99
N MET A 133 4.66 25.97 -2.16
CA MET A 133 4.44 27.18 -1.39
C MET A 133 3.24 28.02 -1.86
N HIS A 134 2.68 27.70 -3.02
CA HIS A 134 1.59 28.42 -3.66
C HIS A 134 0.23 27.72 -3.56
N VAL A 135 0.12 26.72 -2.73
CA VAL A 135 -1.11 25.95 -2.50
C VAL A 135 -1.80 26.41 -1.24
#